data_429a663142ffe0dd61cb76d4a77a1960
#
_entry.id   429a663142ffe0dd61cb76d4a77a1960
#
_cell.length_a   1.000
_cell.length_b   1.000
_cell.length_c   1.000
_cell.angle_alpha   90.00
_cell.angle_beta   90.00
_cell.angle_gamma   90.00
#
_symmetry.space_group_name_H-M   'P 1'
#
loop_
_entity.id
_entity.type
_entity.pdbx_description
1 polymer ?
#
loop_
_entity_poly.entity_id
_entity_poly.type
_entity_poly.pdbx_seq_one_letter_code
_entity_poly.pdbx_strand_id
1 'polypeptide(L)'
;MSVSQKQTVEIVKVLYRGADILILDEPTAVLTPQETEKLFAVLRNMRAAGKSIIIITHKLNEVLELSDRVAVLRKGKYIDTVETKGATVESLTEMMVGEKVTLDINRTEPENAKKRIEMRGVTCRNKEGLKVLKEASFTAYSGEILGIAGISGSGQKELLESVAGLQPIESGEILYESPEGKVEKISDMKAEDIKKLGIALSFVPEDRLGMGLVGSMDLTDNMMIRSYKEGKHFFADRKAPKQLAQEIVDKLEVVTPGVETPVSRLSGGNVQKILVGREIASNPNVLMVAYPVRGLDI
;
A
#
# COMPACT_ATOMS: atom_id res chain seq x y z
N MET A 1 -15.90 -1.25 -12.94
CA MET A 1 -14.84 -2.25 -13.19
C MET A 1 -13.75 -2.08 -12.14
N SER A 2 -13.29 -3.19 -11.53
CA SER A 2 -12.13 -3.18 -10.62
C SER A 2 -10.84 -2.82 -11.38
N VAL A 3 -9.76 -2.47 -10.66
CA VAL A 3 -8.45 -2.19 -11.29
C VAL A 3 -7.94 -3.42 -12.04
N SER A 4 -8.08 -4.62 -11.46
CA SER A 4 -7.75 -5.90 -12.10
C SER A 4 -8.51 -6.09 -13.42
N GLN A 5 -9.82 -5.85 -13.43
CA GLN A 5 -10.62 -5.95 -14.66
C GLN A 5 -10.20 -4.96 -15.76
N LYS A 6 -9.86 -3.72 -15.36
CA LYS A 6 -9.34 -2.72 -16.31
C LYS A 6 -8.03 -3.17 -16.92
N GLN A 7 -7.12 -3.69 -16.10
CA GLN A 7 -5.83 -4.20 -16.59
C GLN A 7 -6.01 -5.41 -17.54
N THR A 8 -6.89 -6.33 -17.21
CA THR A 8 -7.23 -7.46 -18.08
C THR A 8 -7.72 -6.97 -19.46
N VAL A 9 -8.59 -5.94 -19.48
CA VAL A 9 -9.08 -5.36 -20.74
C VAL A 9 -7.95 -4.73 -21.56
N GLU A 10 -7.01 -4.02 -20.94
CA GLU A 10 -5.86 -3.44 -21.65
C GLU A 10 -4.96 -4.54 -22.25
N ILE A 11 -4.71 -5.62 -21.51
CA ILE A 11 -3.94 -6.77 -22.01
C ILE A 11 -4.67 -7.41 -23.20
N VAL A 12 -5.96 -7.70 -23.08
CA VAL A 12 -6.77 -8.29 -24.17
C VAL A 12 -6.79 -7.39 -25.41
N LYS A 13 -6.88 -6.08 -25.23
CA LYS A 13 -6.85 -5.10 -26.34
C LYS A 13 -5.54 -5.17 -27.13
N VAL A 14 -4.39 -5.28 -26.46
CA VAL A 14 -3.08 -5.40 -27.11
C VAL A 14 -2.96 -6.75 -27.82
N LEU A 15 -3.42 -7.83 -27.20
CA LEU A 15 -3.42 -9.18 -27.78
C LEU A 15 -4.27 -9.25 -29.05
N TYR A 16 -5.45 -8.63 -29.03
CA TYR A 16 -6.36 -8.60 -30.17
C TYR A 16 -5.76 -7.89 -31.41
N ARG A 17 -4.87 -6.93 -31.20
CA ARG A 17 -4.18 -6.19 -32.27
C ARG A 17 -3.10 -6.99 -32.99
N GLY A 18 -2.79 -8.20 -32.54
CA GLY A 18 -1.83 -9.10 -33.22
C GLY A 18 -0.37 -8.62 -33.15
N ALA A 19 0.04 -7.96 -32.07
CA ALA A 19 1.40 -7.45 -31.89
C ALA A 19 2.44 -8.57 -32.00
N ASP A 20 3.56 -8.30 -32.66
CA ASP A 20 4.73 -9.19 -32.74
C ASP A 20 5.65 -9.02 -31.53
N ILE A 21 5.66 -7.83 -30.94
CA ILE A 21 6.42 -7.50 -29.73
C ILE A 21 5.44 -6.98 -28.69
N LEU A 22 5.43 -7.61 -27.53
CA LEU A 22 4.59 -7.25 -26.38
C LEU A 22 5.47 -6.72 -25.25
N ILE A 23 5.17 -5.52 -24.78
CA ILE A 23 5.86 -4.92 -23.63
C ILE A 23 4.83 -4.74 -22.51
N LEU A 24 5.09 -5.35 -21.35
CA LEU A 24 4.21 -5.33 -20.18
C LEU A 24 4.97 -4.75 -18.99
N ASP A 25 4.39 -3.71 -18.39
CA ASP A 25 4.93 -3.09 -17.18
C ASP A 25 4.03 -3.47 -15.99
N GLU A 26 4.62 -4.17 -15.00
CA GLU A 26 3.96 -4.67 -13.79
C GLU A 26 2.58 -5.34 -14.04
N PRO A 27 2.45 -6.28 -15.00
CA PRO A 27 1.15 -6.77 -15.45
C PRO A 27 0.38 -7.55 -14.40
N THR A 28 1.04 -8.02 -13.35
CA THR A 28 0.47 -8.87 -12.29
C THR A 28 0.24 -8.13 -10.98
N ALA A 29 0.53 -6.82 -10.93
CA ALA A 29 0.49 -6.04 -9.67
C ALA A 29 -0.86 -6.05 -8.95
N VAL A 30 -1.96 -6.26 -9.68
CA VAL A 30 -3.33 -6.25 -9.15
C VAL A 30 -4.12 -7.54 -9.49
N LEU A 31 -3.45 -8.53 -10.08
CA LEU A 31 -4.05 -9.81 -10.41
C LEU A 31 -4.03 -10.78 -9.24
N THR A 32 -5.05 -11.63 -9.16
CA THR A 32 -5.03 -12.79 -8.26
C THR A 32 -4.06 -13.86 -8.80
N PRO A 33 -3.58 -14.80 -7.98
CA PRO A 33 -2.75 -15.91 -8.47
C PRO A 33 -3.36 -16.67 -9.63
N GLN A 34 -4.67 -16.90 -9.62
CA GLN A 34 -5.39 -17.59 -10.71
C GLN A 34 -5.44 -16.76 -12.00
N GLU A 35 -5.56 -15.44 -11.90
CA GLU A 35 -5.51 -14.52 -13.04
C GLU A 35 -4.09 -14.42 -13.59
N THR A 36 -3.08 -14.41 -12.74
CA THR A 36 -1.66 -14.43 -13.11
C THR A 36 -1.32 -15.69 -13.91
N GLU A 37 -1.75 -16.85 -13.45
CA GLU A 37 -1.51 -18.11 -14.15
C GLU A 37 -2.18 -18.12 -15.55
N LYS A 38 -3.39 -17.58 -15.68
CA LYS A 38 -4.05 -17.42 -16.98
C LYS A 38 -3.27 -16.48 -17.90
N LEU A 39 -2.76 -15.37 -17.38
CA LEU A 39 -1.92 -14.46 -18.15
C LEU A 39 -0.64 -15.16 -18.60
N PHE A 40 0.02 -15.89 -17.73
CA PHE A 40 1.25 -16.62 -18.06
C PHE A 40 1.02 -17.69 -19.13
N ALA A 41 -0.11 -18.41 -19.05
CA ALA A 41 -0.48 -19.36 -20.10
C ALA A 41 -0.62 -18.67 -21.48
N VAL A 42 -1.23 -17.50 -21.54
CA VAL A 42 -1.33 -16.70 -22.77
C VAL A 42 0.05 -16.26 -23.26
N LEU A 43 0.92 -15.76 -22.38
CA LEU A 43 2.27 -15.32 -22.74
C LEU A 43 3.13 -16.49 -23.24
N ARG A 44 3.05 -17.67 -22.60
CA ARG A 44 3.72 -18.90 -23.07
C ARG A 44 3.26 -19.31 -24.47
N ASN A 45 1.95 -19.21 -24.75
CA ASN A 45 1.42 -19.50 -26.09
C ASN A 45 1.92 -18.50 -27.14
N MET A 46 1.98 -17.21 -26.83
CA MET A 46 2.54 -16.19 -27.71
C MET A 46 4.03 -16.45 -28.01
N ARG A 47 4.81 -16.76 -26.98
CA ARG A 47 6.22 -17.15 -27.10
C ARG A 47 6.37 -18.36 -28.04
N ALA A 48 5.54 -19.40 -27.85
CA ALA A 48 5.55 -20.60 -28.70
C ALA A 48 5.17 -20.27 -30.18
N ALA A 49 4.36 -19.23 -30.38
CA ALA A 49 4.02 -18.72 -31.75
C ALA A 49 5.09 -17.76 -32.31
N GLY A 50 6.28 -17.66 -31.69
CA GLY A 50 7.40 -16.85 -32.17
C GLY A 50 7.31 -15.36 -31.85
N LYS A 51 6.41 -14.92 -30.95
CA LYS A 51 6.30 -13.52 -30.53
C LYS A 51 7.36 -13.19 -29.48
N SER A 52 7.83 -11.95 -29.48
CA SER A 52 8.76 -11.43 -28.48
C SER A 52 8.02 -10.76 -27.33
N ILE A 53 8.41 -11.07 -26.09
CA ILE A 53 7.76 -10.52 -24.88
C ILE A 53 8.82 -9.89 -24.00
N ILE A 54 8.58 -8.66 -23.59
CA ILE A 54 9.35 -7.95 -22.57
C ILE A 54 8.41 -7.71 -21.40
N ILE A 55 8.76 -8.25 -20.23
CA ILE A 55 8.01 -8.04 -18.99
C ILE A 55 8.88 -7.30 -18.00
N ILE A 56 8.34 -6.24 -17.43
CA ILE A 56 8.98 -5.47 -16.35
C ILE A 56 8.25 -5.81 -15.06
N THR A 57 8.96 -6.32 -14.08
CA THR A 57 8.41 -6.65 -12.76
C THR A 57 9.53 -6.76 -11.73
N HIS A 58 9.19 -6.50 -10.47
CA HIS A 58 10.06 -6.73 -9.31
C HIS A 58 9.78 -8.09 -8.64
N LYS A 59 8.78 -8.84 -9.09
CA LYS A 59 8.41 -10.13 -8.53
C LYS A 59 9.30 -11.24 -9.10
N LEU A 60 10.40 -11.53 -8.45
CA LEU A 60 11.42 -12.44 -8.94
C LEU A 60 10.92 -13.87 -9.20
N ASN A 61 9.95 -14.36 -8.42
CA ASN A 61 9.33 -15.66 -8.68
C ASN A 61 8.63 -15.71 -10.04
N GLU A 62 7.95 -14.62 -10.44
CA GLU A 62 7.29 -14.51 -11.75
C GLU A 62 8.32 -14.45 -12.88
N VAL A 63 9.43 -13.74 -12.65
CA VAL A 63 10.55 -13.69 -13.59
C VAL A 63 11.13 -15.08 -13.81
N LEU A 64 11.44 -15.81 -12.74
CA LEU A 64 12.01 -17.16 -12.80
C LEU A 64 11.08 -18.17 -13.46
N GLU A 65 9.77 -17.98 -13.31
CA GLU A 65 8.77 -18.88 -13.90
C GLU A 65 8.54 -18.67 -15.40
N LEU A 66 8.58 -17.40 -15.84
CA LEU A 66 8.10 -17.04 -17.18
C LEU A 66 9.20 -16.71 -18.18
N SER A 67 10.29 -16.05 -17.75
CA SER A 67 11.30 -15.51 -18.66
C SER A 67 12.39 -16.51 -19.04
N ASP A 68 12.97 -16.34 -20.22
CA ASP A 68 14.15 -17.09 -20.65
C ASP A 68 15.45 -16.42 -20.15
N ARG A 69 15.46 -15.08 -20.12
CA ARG A 69 16.58 -14.25 -19.67
C ARG A 69 16.09 -13.11 -18.82
N VAL A 70 16.94 -12.66 -17.90
CA VAL A 70 16.66 -11.54 -16.98
C VAL A 70 17.71 -10.47 -17.17
N ALA A 71 17.29 -9.28 -17.60
CA ALA A 71 18.13 -8.08 -17.59
C ALA A 71 17.91 -7.31 -16.30
N VAL A 72 18.97 -7.10 -15.52
CA VAL A 72 18.90 -6.40 -14.23
C VAL A 72 19.29 -4.94 -14.40
N LEU A 73 18.41 -4.05 -13.92
CA LEU A 73 18.64 -2.61 -13.83
C LEU A 73 18.71 -2.18 -12.36
N ARG A 74 19.67 -1.32 -12.02
CA ARG A 74 19.83 -0.77 -10.67
C ARG A 74 20.20 0.71 -10.73
N LYS A 75 19.36 1.56 -10.10
CA LYS A 75 19.55 3.03 -10.07
C LYS A 75 19.83 3.62 -11.48
N GLY A 76 19.05 3.16 -12.47
CA GLY A 76 19.16 3.61 -13.86
C GLY A 76 20.34 3.05 -14.66
N LYS A 77 21.13 2.14 -14.07
CA LYS A 77 22.25 1.49 -14.74
C LYS A 77 21.91 0.04 -15.08
N TYR A 78 22.27 -0.38 -16.28
CA TYR A 78 22.29 -1.79 -16.67
C TYR A 78 23.40 -2.49 -15.88
N ILE A 79 23.08 -3.59 -15.22
CA ILE A 79 24.01 -4.40 -14.44
C ILE A 79 24.50 -5.58 -15.26
N ASP A 80 23.57 -6.46 -15.64
CA ASP A 80 23.88 -7.64 -16.44
C ASP A 80 22.58 -8.26 -17.01
N THR A 81 22.76 -9.23 -17.94
CA THR A 81 21.68 -10.12 -18.39
C THR A 81 22.08 -11.56 -18.15
N VAL A 82 21.28 -12.27 -17.37
CA VAL A 82 21.53 -13.67 -17.03
C VAL A 82 20.44 -14.58 -17.60
N GLU A 83 20.81 -15.82 -17.91
CA GLU A 83 19.84 -16.86 -18.24
C GLU A 83 19.05 -17.22 -17.00
N THR A 84 17.72 -17.32 -17.14
CA THR A 84 16.85 -17.68 -16.01
C THR A 84 17.15 -19.09 -15.49
N LYS A 85 17.58 -19.99 -16.39
CA LYS A 85 18.01 -21.33 -15.99
C LYS A 85 19.30 -21.26 -15.18
N GLY A 86 19.17 -21.46 -13.86
CA GLY A 86 20.28 -21.39 -12.92
C GLY A 86 20.35 -20.10 -12.10
N ALA A 87 19.48 -19.12 -12.38
CA ALA A 87 19.30 -17.97 -11.52
C ALA A 87 18.43 -18.34 -10.30
N THR A 88 18.65 -17.68 -9.18
CA THR A 88 17.84 -17.82 -7.96
C THR A 88 17.30 -16.47 -7.52
N VAL A 89 16.26 -16.46 -6.67
CA VAL A 89 15.74 -15.22 -6.09
C VAL A 89 16.84 -14.44 -5.39
N GLU A 90 17.71 -15.13 -4.64
CA GLU A 90 18.81 -14.52 -3.89
C GLU A 90 19.84 -13.87 -4.83
N SER A 91 20.23 -14.57 -5.91
CA SER A 91 21.21 -14.04 -6.87
C SER A 91 20.68 -12.82 -7.61
N LEU A 92 19.42 -12.84 -8.02
CA LEU A 92 18.77 -11.70 -8.67
C LEU A 92 18.59 -10.53 -7.72
N THR A 93 18.19 -10.79 -6.46
CA THR A 93 18.08 -9.76 -5.42
C THR A 93 19.43 -9.08 -5.17
N GLU A 94 20.51 -9.86 -5.03
CA GLU A 94 21.86 -9.31 -4.86
C GLU A 94 22.27 -8.41 -6.04
N MET A 95 21.94 -8.79 -7.27
CA MET A 95 22.20 -7.96 -8.45
C MET A 95 21.38 -6.68 -8.46
N MET A 96 20.10 -6.73 -8.04
CA MET A 96 19.18 -5.58 -8.00
C MET A 96 19.55 -4.59 -6.89
N VAL A 97 19.86 -5.07 -5.69
CA VAL A 97 20.17 -4.25 -4.51
C VAL A 97 21.65 -3.85 -4.50
N GLY A 98 22.54 -4.78 -4.84
CA GLY A 98 23.99 -4.60 -4.86
C GLY A 98 24.71 -5.11 -3.63
N GLU A 99 23.98 -5.68 -2.70
CA GLU A 99 24.48 -6.31 -1.48
C GLU A 99 23.62 -7.52 -1.11
N LYS A 100 24.14 -8.42 -0.29
CA LYS A 100 23.36 -9.55 0.22
C LYS A 100 22.30 -9.06 1.18
N VAL A 101 21.05 -9.28 0.83
CA VAL A 101 19.91 -8.96 1.70
C VAL A 101 19.53 -10.20 2.49
N THR A 102 19.58 -10.11 3.79
CA THR A 102 18.97 -11.11 4.68
C THR A 102 17.52 -10.69 4.96
N LEU A 103 16.57 -11.54 4.57
CA LEU A 103 15.14 -11.30 4.80
C LEU A 103 14.69 -11.73 6.21
N ASP A 104 15.63 -11.93 7.14
CA ASP A 104 15.31 -12.26 8.53
C ASP A 104 14.75 -11.05 9.25
N ILE A 105 13.43 -11.03 9.40
CA ILE A 105 12.73 -10.02 10.18
C ILE A 105 12.72 -10.47 11.65
N ASN A 106 13.49 -9.79 12.48
CA ASN A 106 13.46 -10.00 13.93
C ASN A 106 12.13 -9.48 14.48
N ARG A 107 11.22 -10.39 14.86
CA ARG A 107 9.94 -10.07 15.48
C ARG A 107 10.06 -10.25 16.99
N THR A 108 9.92 -9.14 17.72
CA THR A 108 9.76 -9.20 19.16
C THR A 108 8.30 -9.51 19.49
N GLU A 109 8.05 -10.46 20.38
CA GLU A 109 6.70 -10.68 20.90
C GLU A 109 6.29 -9.50 21.79
N PRO A 110 5.04 -9.01 21.71
CA PRO A 110 4.58 -7.91 22.55
C PRO A 110 4.45 -8.37 24.01
N GLU A 111 5.14 -7.69 24.92
CA GLU A 111 5.00 -7.91 26.34
C GLU A 111 3.78 -7.15 26.89
N ASN A 112 2.97 -7.81 27.75
CA ASN A 112 1.79 -7.22 28.40
C ASN A 112 0.79 -6.58 27.43
N ALA A 113 0.50 -7.22 26.31
CA ALA A 113 -0.41 -6.74 25.29
C ALA A 113 -1.81 -6.46 25.85
N LYS A 114 -2.29 -5.21 25.70
CA LYS A 114 -3.63 -4.77 26.10
C LYS A 114 -4.50 -4.62 24.85
N LYS A 115 -5.78 -4.88 24.99
CA LYS A 115 -6.74 -4.61 23.91
C LYS A 115 -6.63 -3.15 23.45
N ARG A 116 -6.78 -2.89 22.15
CA ARG A 116 -6.87 -1.55 21.57
C ARG A 116 -8.13 -1.36 20.78
N ILE A 117 -8.42 -2.29 19.86
CA ILE A 117 -9.67 -2.31 19.10
C ILE A 117 -10.31 -3.67 19.30
N GLU A 118 -11.59 -3.69 19.62
CA GLU A 118 -12.42 -4.90 19.66
C GLU A 118 -13.65 -4.67 18.78
N MET A 119 -13.75 -5.44 17.70
CA MET A 119 -14.90 -5.45 16.81
C MET A 119 -15.76 -6.68 17.15
N ARG A 120 -17.08 -6.49 17.34
CA ARG A 120 -18.01 -7.56 17.74
C ARG A 120 -19.21 -7.59 16.81
N GLY A 121 -19.33 -8.62 16.00
CA GLY A 121 -20.50 -8.89 15.15
C GLY A 121 -20.83 -7.78 14.16
N VAL A 122 -19.83 -7.06 13.66
CA VAL A 122 -20.07 -5.88 12.81
C VAL A 122 -20.52 -6.29 11.42
N THR A 123 -21.65 -5.74 11.01
CA THR A 123 -22.21 -5.86 9.67
C THR A 123 -22.27 -4.48 9.03
N CYS A 124 -21.84 -4.34 7.79
CA CYS A 124 -22.03 -3.11 7.01
C CYS A 124 -22.35 -3.40 5.55
N ARG A 125 -22.88 -2.37 4.87
CA ARG A 125 -23.20 -2.40 3.44
C ARG A 125 -22.35 -1.40 2.68
N ASN A 126 -21.99 -1.77 1.46
CA ASN A 126 -21.37 -0.82 0.53
C ASN A 126 -22.41 0.17 -0.04
N LYS A 127 -21.94 1.08 -0.90
CA LYS A 127 -22.79 2.12 -1.51
C LYS A 127 -23.90 1.54 -2.41
N GLU A 128 -23.71 0.32 -2.91
CA GLU A 128 -24.69 -0.43 -3.71
C GLU A 128 -25.71 -1.21 -2.85
N GLY A 129 -25.63 -1.10 -1.51
CA GLY A 129 -26.51 -1.79 -0.58
C GLY A 129 -26.18 -3.26 -0.32
N LEU A 130 -25.07 -3.77 -0.86
CA LEU A 130 -24.63 -5.15 -0.64
C LEU A 130 -23.95 -5.29 0.71
N LYS A 131 -24.26 -6.35 1.47
CA LYS A 131 -23.55 -6.69 2.71
C LYS A 131 -22.13 -7.13 2.40
N VAL A 132 -21.15 -6.31 2.78
CA VAL A 132 -19.72 -6.53 2.56
C VAL A 132 -19.00 -7.02 3.80
N LEU A 133 -19.44 -6.63 5.00
CA LEU A 133 -19.10 -7.28 6.25
C LEU A 133 -20.32 -7.99 6.81
N LYS A 134 -20.13 -9.20 7.33
CA LYS A 134 -21.17 -10.06 7.89
C LYS A 134 -20.69 -10.59 9.22
N GLU A 135 -21.16 -9.98 10.32
CA GLU A 135 -20.82 -10.35 11.69
C GLU A 135 -19.30 -10.45 11.97
N ALA A 136 -18.54 -9.54 11.36
CA ALA A 136 -17.09 -9.51 11.51
C ALA A 136 -16.70 -9.24 12.97
N SER A 137 -15.80 -10.07 13.50
CA SER A 137 -15.32 -9.97 14.88
C SER A 137 -13.82 -10.24 14.92
N PHE A 138 -13.07 -9.37 15.60
CA PHE A 138 -11.66 -9.55 15.91
C PHE A 138 -11.25 -8.63 17.06
N THR A 139 -10.06 -8.89 17.60
CA THR A 139 -9.43 -8.01 18.61
C THR A 139 -8.01 -7.70 18.16
N ALA A 140 -7.63 -6.42 18.20
CA ALA A 140 -6.26 -5.96 17.99
C ALA A 140 -5.68 -5.48 19.33
N TYR A 141 -4.41 -5.85 19.60
CA TYR A 141 -3.74 -5.58 20.86
C TYR A 141 -2.61 -4.55 20.69
N SER A 142 -2.17 -3.97 21.79
CA SER A 142 -1.00 -3.08 21.80
C SER A 142 0.29 -3.88 21.50
N GLY A 143 1.17 -3.29 20.68
CA GLY A 143 2.45 -3.89 20.32
C GLY A 143 2.38 -5.02 19.29
N GLU A 144 1.19 -5.39 18.80
CA GLU A 144 1.05 -6.37 17.72
C GLU A 144 0.85 -5.71 16.35
N ILE A 145 1.13 -6.48 15.31
CA ILE A 145 0.73 -6.18 13.93
C ILE A 145 -0.31 -7.21 13.51
N LEU A 146 -1.59 -6.79 13.51
CA LEU A 146 -2.69 -7.64 13.05
C LEU A 146 -2.81 -7.56 11.52
N GLY A 147 -2.51 -8.64 10.82
CA GLY A 147 -2.69 -8.77 9.37
C GLY A 147 -4.11 -9.20 9.01
N ILE A 148 -4.78 -8.45 8.13
CA ILE A 148 -6.10 -8.79 7.61
C ILE A 148 -5.98 -9.16 6.14
N ALA A 149 -6.09 -10.46 5.83
CA ALA A 149 -5.97 -10.98 4.48
C ALA A 149 -7.34 -11.23 3.85
N GLY A 150 -7.42 -11.08 2.53
CA GLY A 150 -8.62 -11.36 1.74
C GLY A 150 -8.41 -11.00 0.27
N ILE A 151 -9.23 -11.57 -0.61
CA ILE A 151 -9.23 -11.19 -2.03
C ILE A 151 -9.91 -9.82 -2.22
N SER A 152 -9.67 -9.18 -3.35
CA SER A 152 -10.27 -7.88 -3.67
C SER A 152 -11.80 -7.94 -3.55
N GLY A 153 -12.39 -6.99 -2.82
CA GLY A 153 -13.84 -6.94 -2.60
C GLY A 153 -14.36 -7.76 -1.42
N SER A 154 -13.48 -8.36 -0.59
CA SER A 154 -13.88 -9.13 0.60
C SER A 154 -14.22 -8.27 1.82
N GLY A 155 -14.25 -6.93 1.70
CA GLY A 155 -14.67 -6.04 2.77
C GLY A 155 -13.54 -5.45 3.61
N GLN A 156 -12.26 -5.67 3.26
CA GLN A 156 -11.12 -5.13 4.01
C GLN A 156 -11.15 -3.60 4.10
N LYS A 157 -11.51 -2.92 3.01
CA LYS A 157 -11.66 -1.48 2.95
C LYS A 157 -12.76 -1.01 3.90
N GLU A 158 -13.94 -1.60 3.79
CA GLU A 158 -15.10 -1.26 4.61
C GLU A 158 -14.85 -1.55 6.10
N LEU A 159 -14.06 -2.58 6.40
CA LEU A 159 -13.63 -2.88 7.77
C LEU A 159 -12.80 -1.73 8.35
N LEU A 160 -11.76 -1.27 7.66
CA LEU A 160 -10.93 -0.16 8.10
C LEU A 160 -11.73 1.15 8.18
N GLU A 161 -12.58 1.41 7.18
CA GLU A 161 -13.45 2.59 7.17
C GLU A 161 -14.49 2.56 8.30
N SER A 162 -14.99 1.38 8.71
CA SER A 162 -15.89 1.24 9.86
C SER A 162 -15.20 1.61 11.17
N VAL A 163 -13.97 1.15 11.39
CA VAL A 163 -13.19 1.53 12.59
C VAL A 163 -12.88 3.02 12.59
N ALA A 164 -12.69 3.64 11.43
CA ALA A 164 -12.43 5.07 11.29
C ALA A 164 -13.68 5.95 11.39
N GLY A 165 -14.88 5.38 11.47
CA GLY A 165 -16.13 6.13 11.42
C GLY A 165 -16.46 6.75 10.07
N LEU A 166 -15.84 6.24 8.99
CA LEU A 166 -16.09 6.65 7.61
C LEU A 166 -17.16 5.80 6.92
N GLN A 167 -17.37 4.58 7.40
CA GLN A 167 -18.37 3.63 6.93
C GLN A 167 -19.38 3.36 8.05
N PRO A 168 -20.67 3.66 7.87
CA PRO A 168 -21.69 3.32 8.88
C PRO A 168 -21.86 1.81 8.99
N ILE A 169 -22.06 1.33 10.22
CA ILE A 169 -22.36 -0.06 10.50
C ILE A 169 -23.87 -0.27 10.61
N GLU A 170 -24.37 -1.45 10.20
CA GLU A 170 -25.79 -1.85 10.30
C GLU A 170 -26.07 -2.48 11.67
N SER A 171 -25.12 -3.27 12.18
CA SER A 171 -25.21 -3.96 13.48
C SER A 171 -23.84 -4.26 14.03
N GLY A 172 -23.78 -4.64 15.30
CA GLY A 172 -22.56 -4.93 16.04
C GLY A 172 -22.03 -3.70 16.77
N GLU A 173 -20.84 -3.79 17.28
CA GLU A 173 -20.16 -2.69 17.98
C GLU A 173 -18.65 -2.71 17.77
N ILE A 174 -18.04 -1.53 17.88
CA ILE A 174 -16.59 -1.35 17.84
C ILE A 174 -16.18 -0.60 19.10
N LEU A 175 -15.28 -1.21 19.88
CA LEU A 175 -14.76 -0.68 21.12
C LEU A 175 -13.29 -0.30 20.94
N TYR A 176 -12.91 0.84 21.49
CA TYR A 176 -11.52 1.28 21.60
C TYR A 176 -11.12 1.39 23.08
N GLU A 177 -9.96 0.84 23.42
CA GLU A 177 -9.36 1.00 24.75
C GLU A 177 -8.12 1.89 24.65
N SER A 178 -8.15 3.04 25.35
CA SER A 178 -7.03 3.98 25.38
C SER A 178 -5.81 3.40 26.11
N PRO A 179 -4.60 3.98 25.97
CA PRO A 179 -3.43 3.57 26.74
C PRO A 179 -3.67 3.61 28.26
N GLU A 180 -4.52 4.52 28.72
CA GLU A 180 -4.90 4.70 30.14
C GLU A 180 -5.94 3.68 30.62
N GLY A 181 -6.48 2.85 29.72
CA GLY A 181 -7.48 1.82 30.04
C GLY A 181 -8.93 2.29 29.96
N LYS A 182 -9.20 3.49 29.42
CA LYS A 182 -10.56 3.95 29.19
C LYS A 182 -11.15 3.27 27.95
N VAL A 183 -12.31 2.62 28.09
CA VAL A 183 -12.99 1.96 26.99
C VAL A 183 -14.10 2.88 26.45
N GLU A 184 -14.09 3.09 25.15
CA GLU A 184 -15.10 3.89 24.45
C GLU A 184 -15.69 3.12 23.26
N LYS A 185 -17.02 3.21 23.11
CA LYS A 185 -17.73 2.68 21.95
C LYS A 185 -17.61 3.67 20.80
N ILE A 186 -16.83 3.33 19.78
CA ILE A 186 -16.53 4.22 18.65
C ILE A 186 -17.46 4.00 17.45
N SER A 187 -18.26 2.95 17.44
CA SER A 187 -19.18 2.62 16.33
C SER A 187 -20.20 3.70 15.99
N ASP A 188 -20.55 4.54 16.96
CA ASP A 188 -21.55 5.61 16.80
C ASP A 188 -20.89 7.00 16.71
N MET A 189 -19.55 7.06 16.73
CA MET A 189 -18.79 8.32 16.70
C MET A 189 -18.54 8.78 15.26
N LYS A 190 -18.41 10.11 15.09
CA LYS A 190 -17.93 10.69 13.84
C LYS A 190 -16.42 10.50 13.70
N ALA A 191 -15.94 10.39 12.46
CA ALA A 191 -14.51 10.23 12.15
C ALA A 191 -13.61 11.29 12.82
N GLU A 192 -14.09 12.54 12.95
CA GLU A 192 -13.33 13.62 13.63
C GLU A 192 -13.14 13.34 15.13
N ASP A 193 -14.13 12.74 15.80
CA ASP A 193 -14.06 12.45 17.23
C ASP A 193 -13.20 11.19 17.47
N ILE A 194 -13.32 10.18 16.63
CA ILE A 194 -12.43 9.01 16.64
C ILE A 194 -10.96 9.43 16.46
N LYS A 195 -10.69 10.38 15.55
CA LYS A 195 -9.34 10.92 15.35
C LYS A 195 -8.78 11.57 16.64
N LYS A 196 -9.62 12.27 17.43
CA LYS A 196 -9.21 12.88 18.71
C LYS A 196 -8.82 11.85 19.76
N LEU A 197 -9.27 10.60 19.65
CA LEU A 197 -8.87 9.48 20.52
C LEU A 197 -7.47 8.93 20.21
N GLY A 198 -6.76 9.50 19.24
CA GLY A 198 -5.45 9.02 18.81
C GLY A 198 -5.49 7.78 17.92
N ILE A 199 -6.68 7.43 17.40
CA ILE A 199 -6.83 6.43 16.34
C ILE A 199 -6.52 7.14 15.02
N ALA A 200 -5.29 7.00 14.54
CA ALA A 200 -4.97 7.48 13.21
C ALA A 200 -5.34 6.41 12.19
N LEU A 201 -6.32 6.70 11.36
CA LEU A 201 -6.50 5.98 10.13
C LEU A 201 -5.44 6.50 9.15
N SER A 202 -4.33 5.81 9.09
CA SER A 202 -3.47 5.92 7.93
C SER A 202 -4.04 5.04 6.85
N PHE A 203 -4.89 5.63 6.05
CA PHE A 203 -5.42 4.97 4.87
C PHE A 203 -4.45 5.22 3.73
N VAL A 204 -3.65 4.21 3.41
CA VAL A 204 -2.87 4.18 2.18
C VAL A 204 -3.79 3.59 1.11
N PRO A 205 -4.52 4.44 0.36
CA PRO A 205 -5.50 3.95 -0.60
C PRO A 205 -4.84 3.37 -1.84
N GLU A 206 -5.59 2.66 -2.62
CA GLU A 206 -5.21 2.28 -3.99
C GLU A 206 -4.89 3.53 -4.83
N ASP A 207 -5.71 4.58 -4.70
CA ASP A 207 -5.46 5.91 -5.28
C ASP A 207 -4.75 6.81 -4.25
N ARG A 208 -3.43 6.82 -4.30
CA ARG A 208 -2.57 7.55 -3.36
C ARG A 208 -2.72 9.06 -3.45
N LEU A 209 -2.94 9.58 -4.67
CA LEU A 209 -3.02 11.00 -4.96
C LEU A 209 -4.43 11.57 -4.90
N GLY A 210 -5.47 10.71 -4.96
CA GLY A 210 -6.87 11.15 -4.84
C GLY A 210 -7.40 11.15 -3.41
N MET A 211 -6.83 10.30 -2.52
CA MET A 211 -7.36 10.10 -1.17
C MET A 211 -6.30 10.27 -0.06
N GLY A 212 -5.04 10.01 -0.33
CA GLY A 212 -3.96 10.05 0.67
C GLY A 212 -3.20 11.36 0.73
N LEU A 213 -2.77 11.83 -0.42
CA LEU A 213 -2.00 13.06 -0.61
C LEU A 213 -2.64 13.92 -1.70
N VAL A 214 -2.39 15.22 -1.66
CA VAL A 214 -2.82 16.14 -2.72
C VAL A 214 -1.69 16.28 -3.73
N GLY A 215 -1.84 15.69 -4.92
CA GLY A 215 -0.78 15.59 -5.91
C GLY A 215 -0.22 16.94 -6.40
N SER A 216 -1.05 17.97 -6.47
CA SER A 216 -0.64 19.33 -6.88
C SER A 216 0.13 20.11 -5.81
N MET A 217 0.05 19.69 -4.55
CA MET A 217 0.76 20.30 -3.42
C MET A 217 2.16 19.70 -3.27
N ASP A 218 3.09 20.49 -2.73
CA ASP A 218 4.43 20.03 -2.37
C ASP A 218 4.42 19.14 -1.12
N LEU A 219 5.58 18.58 -0.76
CA LEU A 219 5.69 17.70 0.41
C LEU A 219 5.37 18.46 1.69
N THR A 220 5.84 19.70 1.82
CA THR A 220 5.60 20.56 2.99
C THR A 220 4.11 20.82 3.20
N ASP A 221 3.38 21.17 2.14
CA ASP A 221 1.94 21.43 2.22
C ASP A 221 1.16 20.14 2.54
N ASN A 222 1.58 19.01 2.00
CA ASN A 222 0.98 17.71 2.35
C ASN A 222 1.21 17.32 3.83
N MET A 223 2.33 17.70 4.45
CA MET A 223 2.50 17.55 5.91
C MET A 223 1.58 18.51 6.66
N MET A 224 1.46 19.75 6.20
CA MET A 224 0.65 20.79 6.84
C MET A 224 -0.84 20.45 6.87
N ILE A 225 -1.39 19.69 5.94
CA ILE A 225 -2.80 19.25 5.94
C ILE A 225 -3.20 18.60 7.27
N ARG A 226 -2.27 17.92 7.95
CA ARG A 226 -2.55 17.26 9.23
C ARG A 226 -2.45 18.20 10.44
N SER A 227 -1.67 19.28 10.37
CA SER A 227 -1.30 20.16 11.49
C SER A 227 -1.76 21.62 11.35
N TYR A 228 -2.41 22.01 10.27
CA TYR A 228 -2.77 23.41 10.03
C TYR A 228 -3.66 24.06 11.11
N LYS A 229 -4.40 23.26 11.88
CA LYS A 229 -5.24 23.73 13.02
C LYS A 229 -4.51 23.81 14.34
N GLU A 230 -3.27 23.34 14.44
CA GLU A 230 -2.52 23.25 15.69
C GLU A 230 -1.78 24.55 16.05
N GLY A 231 -1.68 25.48 15.11
CA GLY A 231 -1.01 26.76 15.28
C GLY A 231 -1.84 27.77 16.09
N LYS A 232 -1.16 28.60 16.93
CA LYS A 232 -1.76 29.73 17.68
C LYS A 232 -1.83 31.03 16.86
N HIS A 233 -1.34 31.03 15.63
CA HIS A 233 -1.21 32.22 14.80
C HIS A 233 -2.29 32.26 13.70
N PHE A 234 -2.63 33.48 13.25
CA PHE A 234 -3.57 33.68 12.16
C PHE A 234 -3.07 33.13 10.80
N PHE A 235 -1.75 33.07 10.63
CA PHE A 235 -1.11 32.48 9.45
C PHE A 235 -0.59 31.07 9.78
N ALA A 236 -0.74 30.15 8.81
CA ALA A 236 -0.21 28.79 8.93
C ALA A 236 1.32 28.82 8.95
N ASP A 237 1.92 28.25 10.00
CA ASP A 237 3.37 28.10 10.09
C ASP A 237 3.83 26.88 9.28
N ARG A 238 4.65 27.12 8.26
CA ARG A 238 5.21 26.07 7.38
C ARG A 238 6.52 25.49 7.90
N LYS A 239 7.11 26.04 9.00
CA LYS A 239 8.45 25.65 9.45
C LYS A 239 8.47 24.20 9.97
N ALA A 240 7.57 23.87 10.88
CA ALA A 240 7.48 22.50 11.40
C ALA A 240 7.06 21.47 10.34
N PRO A 241 6.05 21.71 9.48
CA PRO A 241 5.75 20.82 8.34
C PRO A 241 6.91 20.63 7.36
N LYS A 242 7.70 21.68 7.08
CA LYS A 242 8.89 21.60 6.22
C LYS A 242 9.97 20.72 6.85
N GLN A 243 10.22 20.90 8.14
CA GLN A 243 11.18 20.07 8.87
C GLN A 243 10.74 18.60 8.86
N LEU A 244 9.46 18.32 9.15
CA LEU A 244 8.91 16.97 9.11
C LEU A 244 9.04 16.33 7.71
N ALA A 245 8.76 17.11 6.65
CA ALA A 245 8.93 16.63 5.28
C ALA A 245 10.38 16.24 4.99
N GLN A 246 11.36 17.05 5.45
CA GLN A 246 12.78 16.73 5.29
C GLN A 246 13.18 15.48 6.08
N GLU A 247 12.76 15.35 7.34
CA GLU A 247 13.03 14.17 8.17
C GLU A 247 12.50 12.88 7.52
N ILE A 248 11.31 12.93 6.90
CA ILE A 248 10.73 11.79 6.19
C ILE A 248 11.54 11.48 4.93
N VAL A 249 11.95 12.50 4.18
CA VAL A 249 12.79 12.33 2.97
C VAL A 249 14.09 11.62 3.33
N ASP A 250 14.76 12.07 4.38
CA ASP A 250 16.06 11.54 4.80
C ASP A 250 15.91 10.12 5.39
N LYS A 251 14.94 9.92 6.29
CA LYS A 251 14.73 8.64 6.99
C LYS A 251 14.27 7.51 6.08
N LEU A 252 13.43 7.82 5.09
CA LEU A 252 12.86 6.83 4.17
C LEU A 252 13.55 6.83 2.81
N GLU A 253 14.66 7.57 2.67
CA GLU A 253 15.42 7.67 1.41
C GLU A 253 14.52 7.97 0.21
N VAL A 254 13.70 9.04 0.33
CA VAL A 254 12.80 9.46 -0.73
C VAL A 254 13.58 10.18 -1.81
N VAL A 255 13.52 9.68 -3.04
CA VAL A 255 14.18 10.33 -4.18
C VAL A 255 13.32 11.49 -4.66
N THR A 256 13.78 12.72 -4.38
CA THR A 256 13.12 13.98 -4.74
C THR A 256 14.14 15.09 -4.96
N PRO A 257 13.87 16.07 -5.85
CA PRO A 257 14.69 17.29 -5.95
C PRO A 257 14.68 18.16 -4.69
N GLY A 258 13.62 18.07 -3.88
CA GLY A 258 13.47 18.84 -2.63
C GLY A 258 12.03 18.77 -2.11
N VAL A 259 11.83 19.27 -0.87
CA VAL A 259 10.52 19.23 -0.19
C VAL A 259 9.47 20.17 -0.78
N GLU A 260 9.86 21.09 -1.66
CA GLU A 260 8.98 21.95 -2.44
C GLU A 260 8.51 21.31 -3.75
N THR A 261 8.90 20.06 -4.02
CA THR A 261 8.47 19.32 -5.22
C THR A 261 7.02 18.87 -5.07
N PRO A 262 6.13 19.15 -6.06
CA PRO A 262 4.78 18.58 -6.07
C PRO A 262 4.80 17.06 -6.03
N VAL A 263 3.97 16.45 -5.18
CA VAL A 263 3.95 15.00 -4.96
C VAL A 263 3.63 14.22 -6.23
N SER A 264 2.85 14.79 -7.14
CA SER A 264 2.54 14.19 -8.45
C SER A 264 3.75 13.97 -9.36
N ARG A 265 4.89 14.60 -9.07
CA ARG A 265 6.15 14.41 -9.81
C ARG A 265 7.03 13.30 -9.27
N LEU A 266 6.66 12.70 -8.14
CA LEU A 266 7.39 11.60 -7.54
C LEU A 266 6.97 10.27 -8.16
N SER A 267 7.87 9.28 -8.12
CA SER A 267 7.52 7.90 -8.46
C SER A 267 6.50 7.34 -7.47
N GLY A 268 5.74 6.30 -7.89
CA GLY A 268 4.74 5.69 -7.03
C GLY A 268 5.29 5.19 -5.69
N GLY A 269 6.50 4.63 -5.66
CA GLY A 269 7.18 4.21 -4.42
C GLY A 269 7.48 5.39 -3.51
N ASN A 270 8.01 6.50 -4.06
CA ASN A 270 8.30 7.71 -3.27
C ASN A 270 7.03 8.36 -2.73
N VAL A 271 5.92 8.39 -3.50
CA VAL A 271 4.60 8.82 -3.00
C VAL A 271 4.16 7.97 -1.81
N GLN A 272 4.36 6.64 -1.89
CA GLN A 272 4.05 5.71 -0.81
C GLN A 272 4.88 5.99 0.45
N LYS A 273 6.20 6.15 0.31
CA LYS A 273 7.10 6.49 1.42
C LYS A 273 6.67 7.78 2.14
N ILE A 274 6.34 8.83 1.39
CA ILE A 274 5.86 10.10 1.95
C ILE A 274 4.56 9.91 2.71
N LEU A 275 3.58 9.20 2.14
CA LEU A 275 2.30 8.97 2.79
C LEU A 275 2.44 8.17 4.09
N VAL A 276 3.15 7.04 4.03
CA VAL A 276 3.38 6.19 5.21
C VAL A 276 4.20 6.93 6.27
N GLY A 277 5.26 7.64 5.86
CA GLY A 277 6.09 8.43 6.76
C GLY A 277 5.31 9.51 7.52
N ARG A 278 4.42 10.24 6.83
CA ARG A 278 3.53 11.24 7.45
C ARG A 278 2.63 10.61 8.52
N GLU A 279 2.04 9.49 8.23
CA GLU A 279 1.09 8.85 9.16
C GLU A 279 1.81 8.22 10.38
N ILE A 280 2.99 7.63 10.18
CA ILE A 280 3.82 7.12 11.29
C ILE A 280 4.31 8.27 12.17
N ALA A 281 4.73 9.39 11.58
CA ALA A 281 5.21 10.56 12.32
C ALA A 281 4.13 11.21 13.21
N SER A 282 2.85 10.96 12.96
CA SER A 282 1.76 11.41 13.83
C SER A 282 1.66 10.64 15.16
N ASN A 283 2.50 9.61 15.35
CA ASN A 283 2.58 8.76 16.54
C ASN A 283 1.19 8.27 17.04
N PRO A 284 0.41 7.60 16.19
CA PRO A 284 -0.94 7.18 16.54
C PRO A 284 -0.94 6.02 17.55
N ASN A 285 -1.98 5.93 18.40
CA ASN A 285 -2.20 4.79 19.29
C ASN A 285 -2.60 3.52 18.50
N VAL A 286 -3.32 3.70 17.39
CA VAL A 286 -3.69 2.64 16.46
C VAL A 286 -3.42 3.13 15.04
N LEU A 287 -2.57 2.43 14.33
CA LEU A 287 -2.25 2.70 12.93
C LEU A 287 -2.93 1.63 12.07
N MET A 288 -3.81 2.06 11.16
CA MET A 288 -4.49 1.17 10.22
C MET A 288 -3.99 1.47 8.81
N VAL A 289 -3.45 0.47 8.12
CA VAL A 289 -2.80 0.67 6.82
C VAL A 289 -3.34 -0.34 5.81
N ALA A 290 -3.87 0.15 4.71
CA ALA A 290 -4.24 -0.67 3.57
C ALA A 290 -3.11 -0.65 2.53
N TYR A 291 -2.69 -1.82 2.08
CA TYR A 291 -1.66 -1.99 1.04
C TYR A 291 -0.34 -1.22 1.31
N PRO A 292 0.29 -1.38 2.52
CA PRO A 292 1.45 -0.55 2.93
C PRO A 292 2.64 -0.63 1.99
N VAL A 293 2.87 -1.77 1.39
CA VAL A 293 4.05 -2.05 0.53
C VAL A 293 3.77 -1.95 -0.97
N ARG A 294 2.56 -1.58 -1.38
CA ARG A 294 2.22 -1.51 -2.81
C ARG A 294 3.10 -0.48 -3.54
N GLY A 295 3.87 -0.97 -4.53
CA GLY A 295 4.78 -0.15 -5.34
C GLY A 295 6.00 0.36 -4.56
N LEU A 296 6.36 -0.31 -3.47
CA LEU A 296 7.71 -0.26 -2.92
C LEU A 296 8.49 -1.40 -3.57
N ASP A 297 9.63 -1.05 -4.16
CA ASP A 297 10.59 -2.03 -4.63
C ASP A 297 11.36 -2.60 -3.43
N ILE A 298 11.91 -3.80 -3.60
CA ILE A 298 12.75 -4.47 -2.60
C ILE A 298 14.04 -3.69 -2.36
#